data_91348a45137b819a870c298a1921946a
#
_entry.id   91348a45137b819a870c298a1921946a
#
_cell.length_a   1.000
_cell.length_b   1.000
_cell.length_c   1.000
_cell.angle_alpha   90.00
_cell.angle_beta   90.00
_cell.angle_gamma   90.00
#
_symmetry.space_group_name_H-M   'P 1'
#
loop_
_entity.id
_entity.type
_entity.pdbx_description
1 polymer ?
#
loop_
_entity_poly.entity_id
_entity_poly.type
_entity_poly.pdbx_seq_one_letter_code
_entity_poly.pdbx_strand_id
1 'polypeptide(L)'
;MNQDVPDIAALSFEDALKALEDVVRRLESGEVPLDQSIELYERGEALRGHCQARLDAAQARIEKIVAGPDGQASHTVPFDRDG
;
A
#
# COMPACT_ATOMS: atom_id res chain seq x y z
N MET A 1 -15.96 18.22 -5.03
CA MET A 1 -16.04 17.82 -4.84
C MET A 1 -16.02 16.86 -4.94
N ASN A 2 -15.73 16.46 -5.16
CA ASN A 2 -15.75 15.66 -5.37
C ASN A 2 -15.68 14.77 -4.56
N GLN A 3 -16.09 14.41 -4.44
CA GLN A 3 -16.17 13.72 -3.53
C GLN A 3 -16.42 12.38 -3.79
N ASP A 4 -16.68 12.08 -4.76
CA ASP A 4 -16.77 10.81 -5.02
C ASP A 4 -15.46 10.22 -5.05
N VAL A 5 -14.46 10.86 -4.89
CA VAL A 5 -13.15 10.33 -4.86
C VAL A 5 -12.73 10.25 -3.45
N PRO A 6 -12.67 9.12 -2.86
CA PRO A 6 -12.34 9.02 -1.46
C PRO A 6 -10.93 9.51 -1.23
N ASP A 7 -10.71 10.04 -0.09
CA ASP A 7 -9.41 10.48 0.31
C ASP A 7 -8.60 9.22 0.55
N ILE A 8 -7.63 8.96 -0.29
CA ILE A 8 -6.82 7.76 -0.18
C ILE A 8 -6.17 7.65 1.18
N ALA A 9 -5.74 8.76 1.73
CA ALA A 9 -5.08 8.72 3.03
C ALA A 9 -5.99 8.22 4.14
N ALA A 10 -7.29 8.27 3.95
CA ALA A 10 -8.23 7.82 4.95
C ALA A 10 -8.60 6.35 4.81
N LEU A 11 -8.13 5.68 3.77
CA LEU A 11 -8.50 4.31 3.56
C LEU A 11 -7.72 3.37 4.45
N SER A 12 -8.34 2.28 4.86
CA SER A 12 -7.62 1.24 5.56
C SER A 12 -6.72 0.56 4.53
N PHE A 13 -5.80 -0.24 4.99
CA PHE A 13 -4.92 -0.98 4.09
C PHE A 13 -5.78 -1.88 3.20
N GLU A 14 -6.74 -2.57 3.78
CA GLU A 14 -7.56 -3.50 3.01
C GLU A 14 -8.36 -2.78 1.94
N ASP A 15 -8.91 -1.63 2.27
CA ASP A 15 -9.71 -0.89 1.29
C ASP A 15 -8.81 -0.31 0.21
N ALA A 16 -7.62 0.17 0.59
CA ALA A 16 -6.69 0.69 -0.37
C ALA A 16 -6.21 -0.41 -1.31
N LEU A 17 -5.99 -1.60 -0.78
CA LEU A 17 -5.55 -2.72 -1.60
C LEU A 17 -6.63 -3.13 -2.58
N LYS A 18 -7.89 -3.15 -2.14
CA LYS A 18 -8.97 -3.46 -3.04
C LYS A 18 -9.08 -2.44 -4.13
N ALA A 19 -8.94 -1.18 -3.80
CA ALA A 19 -9.01 -0.12 -4.80
C ALA A 19 -7.86 -0.26 -5.79
N LEU A 20 -6.69 -0.63 -5.31
CA LEU A 20 -5.55 -0.80 -6.19
C LEU A 20 -5.77 -1.98 -7.12
N GLU A 21 -6.30 -3.06 -6.60
CA GLU A 21 -6.58 -4.22 -7.43
C GLU A 21 -7.58 -3.88 -8.53
N ASP A 22 -8.54 -3.03 -8.22
CA ASP A 22 -9.53 -2.63 -9.20
C ASP A 22 -8.86 -1.79 -10.29
N VAL A 23 -7.97 -0.89 -9.92
CA VAL A 23 -7.26 -0.07 -10.88
C VAL A 23 -6.43 -0.96 -11.80
N VAL A 24 -5.72 -1.92 -11.24
CA VAL A 24 -4.89 -2.81 -12.03
C VAL A 24 -5.74 -3.61 -13.01
N ARG A 25 -6.87 -4.10 -12.52
CA ARG A 25 -7.74 -4.89 -13.37
C ARG A 25 -8.25 -4.08 -14.56
N ARG A 26 -8.57 -2.82 -14.32
CA ARG A 26 -9.06 -1.99 -15.39
C ARG A 26 -7.96 -1.67 -16.39
N LEU A 27 -6.75 -1.44 -15.91
CA LEU A 27 -5.63 -1.19 -16.79
C LEU A 27 -5.30 -2.44 -17.61
N GLU A 28 -5.40 -3.60 -16.99
CA GLU A 28 -5.08 -4.83 -17.69
C GLU A 28 -6.13 -5.19 -18.72
N SER A 29 -7.32 -4.67 -18.61
CA SER A 29 -8.37 -5.00 -19.55
C SER A 29 -8.06 -4.45 -20.93
N GLY A 30 -7.26 -3.40 -20.97
CA GLY A 30 -6.90 -2.79 -22.25
C GLY A 30 -8.04 -2.04 -22.92
N GLU A 31 -9.15 -1.88 -22.22
CA GLU A 31 -10.29 -1.22 -22.81
C GLU A 31 -10.46 0.22 -22.38
N VAL A 32 -9.56 0.73 -21.59
CA VAL A 32 -9.68 2.06 -21.09
C VAL A 32 -8.99 3.02 -22.03
N PRO A 33 -9.62 4.13 -22.39
CA PRO A 33 -8.97 5.11 -23.25
C PRO A 33 -7.69 5.64 -22.62
N LEU A 34 -6.76 6.06 -23.43
CA LEU A 34 -5.45 6.46 -22.97
C LEU A 34 -5.50 7.50 -21.86
N ASP A 35 -6.31 8.53 -22.01
CA ASP A 35 -6.39 9.58 -21.01
C ASP A 35 -6.78 9.00 -19.66
N GLN A 36 -7.74 8.08 -19.65
CA GLN A 36 -8.20 7.49 -18.42
C GLN A 36 -7.18 6.51 -17.88
N SER A 37 -6.41 5.88 -18.76
CA SER A 37 -5.36 4.97 -18.32
C SER A 37 -4.31 5.73 -17.54
N ILE A 38 -3.98 6.94 -17.97
CA ILE A 38 -3.00 7.74 -17.27
C ILE A 38 -3.52 8.10 -15.89
N GLU A 39 -4.79 8.50 -15.79
CA GLU A 39 -5.37 8.83 -14.51
C GLU A 39 -5.43 7.62 -13.60
N LEU A 40 -5.76 6.46 -14.15
CA LEU A 40 -5.81 5.25 -13.36
C LEU A 40 -4.41 4.90 -12.86
N TYR A 41 -3.41 5.08 -13.70
CA TYR A 41 -2.05 4.80 -13.29
C TYR A 41 -1.63 5.70 -12.13
N GLU A 42 -1.97 7.00 -12.22
CA GLU A 42 -1.63 7.92 -11.17
C GLU A 42 -2.33 7.56 -9.88
N ARG A 43 -3.60 7.16 -9.99
CA ARG A 43 -4.35 6.77 -8.82
C ARG A 43 -3.77 5.50 -8.23
N GLY A 44 -3.36 4.56 -9.09
CA GLY A 44 -2.74 3.33 -8.65
C GLY A 44 -1.45 3.60 -7.90
N GLU A 45 -0.66 4.57 -8.37
CA GLU A 45 0.57 4.90 -7.68
C GLU A 45 0.30 5.49 -6.30
N ALA A 46 -0.72 6.32 -6.18
CA ALA A 46 -1.07 6.88 -4.89
C ALA A 46 -1.57 5.79 -3.94
N LEU A 47 -2.36 4.85 -4.45
CA LEU A 47 -2.86 3.76 -3.64
C LEU A 47 -1.72 2.84 -3.22
N ARG A 48 -0.79 2.57 -4.13
CA ARG A 48 0.35 1.73 -3.84
C ARG A 48 1.19 2.37 -2.74
N GLY A 49 1.41 3.68 -2.84
CA GLY A 49 2.18 4.38 -1.83
C GLY A 49 1.52 4.32 -0.46
N HIS A 50 0.20 4.44 -0.45
CA HIS A 50 -0.54 4.39 0.79
C HIS A 50 -0.43 2.99 1.41
N CYS A 51 -0.57 1.95 0.61
CA CYS A 51 -0.43 0.59 1.09
C CYS A 51 0.97 0.36 1.63
N GLN A 52 1.98 0.87 0.92
CA GLN A 52 3.34 0.69 1.35
C GLN A 52 3.59 1.40 2.69
N ALA A 53 3.04 2.60 2.85
CA ALA A 53 3.20 3.32 4.11
C ALA A 53 2.57 2.56 5.26
N ARG A 54 1.40 1.95 5.01
CA ARG A 54 0.74 1.18 6.06
C ARG A 54 1.54 -0.08 6.40
N LEU A 55 2.13 -0.70 5.41
CA LEU A 55 2.96 -1.86 5.66
C LEU A 55 4.22 -1.48 6.43
N ASP A 56 4.81 -0.35 6.10
CA ASP A 56 5.99 0.12 6.79
C ASP A 56 5.68 0.39 8.26
N ALA A 57 4.52 0.98 8.53
CA ALA A 57 4.12 1.26 9.89
C ALA A 57 3.88 -0.04 10.66
N ALA A 58 3.26 -1.01 10.01
CA ALA A 58 3.01 -2.29 10.66
C ALA A 58 4.31 -3.02 10.94
N GLN A 59 5.25 -2.94 9.99
CA GLN A 59 6.52 -3.58 10.17
C GLN A 59 7.28 -2.96 11.33
N ALA A 60 7.24 -1.64 11.45
CA ALA A 60 7.90 -0.96 12.55
C ALA A 60 7.33 -1.42 13.88
N ARG A 61 6.00 -1.60 13.94
CA ARG A 61 5.37 -2.04 15.16
C ARG A 61 5.77 -3.47 15.51
N ILE A 62 5.87 -4.33 14.52
CA ILE A 62 6.27 -5.70 14.74
C ILE A 62 7.71 -5.74 15.25
N GLU A 63 8.56 -4.91 14.66
CA GLU A 63 9.94 -4.88 15.09
C GLU A 63 10.05 -4.46 16.55
N LYS A 64 9.21 -3.49 16.97
CA LYS A 64 9.23 -3.04 18.30
C LYS A 64 8.78 -4.14 19.23
N ILE A 65 7.79 -4.92 18.88
CA ILE A 65 7.31 -6.01 19.69
C ILE A 65 8.38 -7.08 19.83
N VAL A 66 9.02 -7.40 18.71
CA VAL A 66 10.03 -8.44 18.71
C VAL A 66 11.26 -8.01 19.51
N ALA A 67 11.59 -6.73 19.46
CA ALA A 67 12.75 -6.26 20.18
C ALA A 67 12.53 -6.31 21.66
N GLY A 68 11.34 -6.22 22.10
CA GLY A 68 11.06 -6.23 23.51
C GLY A 68 11.48 -4.96 24.15
N PRO A 69 11.35 -4.88 25.44
CA PRO A 69 11.57 -3.64 26.14
C PRO A 69 13.01 -3.21 26.13
N ASP A 70 13.95 -4.09 25.93
CA ASP A 70 15.31 -3.65 25.94
C ASP A 70 15.81 -3.40 24.57
N GLY A 71 15.00 -3.50 23.58
CA GLY A 71 15.44 -3.14 22.28
C GLY A 71 16.39 -4.06 21.64
N GLN A 72 16.57 -5.23 22.13
CA GLN A 72 17.48 -6.03 21.58
C GLN A 72 17.07 -6.78 20.47
N ALA A 73 16.55 -6.49 19.61
CA ALA A 73 16.12 -7.09 18.51
C ALA A 73 17.03 -7.75 17.79
N SER A 74 17.95 -7.50 18.00
CA SER A 74 18.89 -7.82 17.32
C SER A 74 18.59 -8.85 16.43
N HIS A 75 18.47 -9.77 16.59
CA HIS A 75 18.49 -10.67 15.74
C HIS A 75 17.37 -10.93 15.07
N THR A 76 16.70 -10.33 15.06
CA THR A 76 15.60 -10.58 14.46
C THR A 76 15.68 -10.59 13.14
N VAL A 77 16.16 -10.42 12.62
CA VAL A 77 16.30 -10.33 11.37
C VAL A 77 15.76 -11.06 10.56
N PRO A 78 15.56 -11.53 10.40
CA PRO A 78 15.21 -12.20 9.67
C PRO A 78 14.58 -12.33 8.58
N PHE A 79 13.90 -12.54 8.36
CA PHE A 79 13.31 -12.82 7.38
C PHE A 79 13.42 -12.02 6.31
N ASP A 80 14.01 -11.57 6.20
CA ASP A 80 14.15 -10.79 5.22
C ASP A 80 15.03 -11.30 4.39
N ARG A 81 15.25 -11.75 4.34
CA ARG A 81 15.93 -12.05 3.64
C ARG A 81 16.01 -12.60 2.99
N ASP A 82 15.74 -12.75 2.61
CA ASP A 82 15.85 -13.14 1.97
C ASP A 82 16.21 -13.03 1.54
N GLY A 83 16.18 -12.72 1.60
CA GLY A 83 16.54 -12.57 1.15
C GLY A 83 16.79 -12.84 0.94
#